data_215595a1c4c5552679e1c1c4a38a6241
#
_entry.id   215595a1c4c5552679e1c1c4a38a6241
#
_cell.length_a   1.000
_cell.length_b   1.000
_cell.length_c   1.000
_cell.angle_alpha   90.00
_cell.angle_beta   90.00
_cell.angle_gamma   90.00
#
_symmetry.space_group_name_H-M   'P 1'
#
loop_
_entity.id
_entity.type
_entity.pdbx_description
1 polymer ?
#
loop_
_entity_poly.entity_id
_entity_poly.type
_entity_poly.pdbx_seq_one_letter_code
_entity_poly.pdbx_strand_id
1 'polypeptide(L)'
;MKRNKRWWIVAAVLLLIAAVAFFALRWAWKYYGLPERPDRTEYKTIEERAEKALAFAQRHNMSERYALFVDYGIPSGTPRLFLWDFRRKAIVVSTYVMHGSGRGSTEKTPYFSNRPGSECSSLGRFLVTKERGHKIKRSFRLKGMDTDNQSAFRRGLMIHSARWVDRWCWKDYIPLNRVCCQGCVTISTRGMDYLWPLINQESKPLLLWNFRSRNAAK
;
A
#
# COMPACT_ATOMS: atom_id res chain seq x y z
N MET A 1 51.79 0.23 22.92
CA MET A 1 50.98 0.35 21.70
C MET A 1 49.87 -0.70 21.53
N LYS A 2 49.89 -1.89 22.15
CA LYS A 2 48.84 -2.93 21.96
C LYS A 2 47.51 -2.66 22.66
N ARG A 3 47.46 -1.78 23.70
CA ARG A 3 46.22 -1.48 24.49
C ARG A 3 45.19 -0.67 23.72
N ASN A 4 45.60 0.19 22.81
CA ASN A 4 44.66 1.05 22.03
C ASN A 4 43.87 0.26 21.00
N LYS A 5 44.40 -0.78 20.38
CA LYS A 5 43.69 -1.60 19.39
C LYS A 5 42.44 -2.31 20.00
N ARG A 6 42.51 -2.80 21.22
CA ARG A 6 41.40 -3.46 21.92
C ARG A 6 40.23 -2.51 22.17
N TRP A 7 40.53 -1.28 22.55
CA TRP A 7 39.48 -0.25 22.78
C TRP A 7 38.77 0.15 21.48
N TRP A 8 39.50 0.26 20.38
CA TRP A 8 38.89 0.52 19.06
C TRP A 8 38.01 -0.64 18.60
N ILE A 9 38.38 -1.87 18.83
CA ILE A 9 37.57 -3.04 18.52
C ILE A 9 36.27 -3.03 19.37
N VAL A 10 36.39 -2.78 20.68
CA VAL A 10 35.25 -2.71 21.57
C VAL A 10 34.31 -1.58 21.14
N ALA A 11 34.84 -0.39 20.84
CA ALA A 11 34.04 0.73 20.35
C ALA A 11 33.32 0.41 19.02
N ALA A 12 34.01 -0.23 18.07
CA ALA A 12 33.41 -0.64 16.79
C ALA A 12 32.28 -1.68 17.00
N VAL A 13 32.47 -2.65 17.90
CA VAL A 13 31.44 -3.65 18.22
C VAL A 13 30.22 -2.99 18.88
N LEU A 14 30.42 -2.05 19.82
CA LEU A 14 29.32 -1.32 20.46
C LEU A 14 28.54 -0.46 19.46
N LEU A 15 29.24 0.21 18.52
CA LEU A 15 28.60 0.97 17.44
C LEU A 15 27.78 0.06 16.51
N LEU A 16 28.29 -1.12 16.17
CA LEU A 16 27.57 -2.09 15.36
C LEU A 16 26.31 -2.58 16.08
N ILE A 17 26.41 -2.92 17.37
CA ILE A 17 25.25 -3.33 18.19
C ILE A 17 24.21 -2.20 18.25
N ALA A 18 24.64 -0.97 18.48
CA ALA A 18 23.74 0.19 18.51
C ALA A 18 23.03 0.42 17.15
N ALA A 19 23.76 0.27 16.04
CA ALA A 19 23.18 0.36 14.70
C ALA A 19 22.14 -0.75 14.45
N VAL A 20 22.47 -2.00 14.80
CA VAL A 20 21.52 -3.13 14.66
C VAL A 20 20.26 -2.91 15.52
N ALA A 21 20.45 -2.48 16.78
CA ALA A 21 19.35 -2.17 17.68
C ALA A 21 18.47 -1.03 17.13
N PHE A 22 19.06 0.04 16.61
CA PHE A 22 18.34 1.14 15.99
C PHE A 22 17.47 0.68 14.82
N PHE A 23 18.00 -0.11 13.89
CA PHE A 23 17.25 -0.62 12.76
C PHE A 23 16.17 -1.62 13.18
N ALA A 24 16.44 -2.47 14.16
CA ALA A 24 15.45 -3.40 14.72
C ALA A 24 14.30 -2.66 15.39
N LEU A 25 14.58 -1.63 16.19
CA LEU A 25 13.58 -0.78 16.84
C LEU A 25 12.76 0.01 15.82
N ARG A 26 13.42 0.60 14.80
CA ARG A 26 12.72 1.30 13.71
C ARG A 26 11.79 0.37 12.94
N TRP A 27 12.23 -0.86 12.66
CA TRP A 27 11.38 -1.87 12.01
C TRP A 27 10.20 -2.26 12.90
N ALA A 28 10.47 -2.56 14.18
CA ALA A 28 9.43 -2.93 15.14
C ALA A 28 8.41 -1.80 15.31
N TRP A 29 8.85 -0.55 15.39
CA TRP A 29 7.97 0.62 15.48
C TRP A 29 7.06 0.74 14.25
N LYS A 30 7.62 0.65 13.03
CA LYS A 30 6.82 0.71 11.80
C LYS A 30 5.88 -0.48 11.62
N TYR A 31 6.27 -1.66 12.11
CA TYR A 31 5.47 -2.88 11.98
C TYR A 31 4.39 -3.00 13.08
N TYR A 32 4.77 -2.76 14.34
CA TYR A 32 3.88 -2.93 15.50
C TYR A 32 3.27 -1.62 16.01
N GLY A 33 3.84 -0.48 15.65
CA GLY A 33 3.33 0.83 16.02
C GLY A 33 1.88 1.04 15.55
N LEU A 34 1.18 1.95 16.17
CA LEU A 34 -0.11 2.42 15.64
C LEU A 34 0.12 2.95 14.22
N PRO A 35 -0.84 2.75 13.28
CA PRO A 35 -0.73 3.34 11.94
C PRO A 35 -0.43 4.84 12.10
N GLU A 36 0.64 5.31 11.44
CA GLU A 36 0.93 6.73 11.40
C GLU A 36 -0.33 7.44 10.89
N ARG A 37 -0.79 8.43 11.62
CA ARG A 37 -1.88 9.27 11.12
C ARG A 37 -1.35 9.97 9.88
N PRO A 38 -2.12 9.98 8.77
CA PRO A 38 -1.73 10.72 7.58
C PRO A 38 -1.49 12.18 7.97
N ASP A 39 -0.54 12.84 7.30
CA ASP A 39 -0.35 14.26 7.50
C ASP A 39 -1.61 15.06 7.06
N ARG A 40 -1.64 16.36 7.36
CA ARG A 40 -2.79 17.20 7.00
C ARG A 40 -3.06 17.24 5.50
N THR A 41 -2.02 17.23 4.69
CA THR A 41 -2.11 17.31 3.23
C THR A 41 -2.66 16.02 2.66
N GLU A 42 -2.16 14.87 3.14
CA GLU A 42 -2.64 13.54 2.78
C GLU A 42 -4.11 13.37 3.17
N TYR A 43 -4.47 13.75 4.40
CA TYR A 43 -5.85 13.70 4.88
C TYR A 43 -6.78 14.52 3.99
N LYS A 44 -6.44 15.78 3.72
CA LYS A 44 -7.21 16.67 2.85
C LYS A 44 -7.35 16.11 1.44
N THR A 45 -6.28 15.55 0.90
CA THR A 45 -6.29 14.91 -0.43
C THR A 45 -7.25 13.73 -0.49
N ILE A 46 -7.36 12.93 0.57
CA ILE A 46 -8.32 11.82 0.67
C ILE A 46 -9.73 12.34 0.88
N GLU A 47 -9.92 13.32 1.77
CA GLU A 47 -11.23 13.92 2.07
C GLU A 47 -11.89 14.51 0.82
N GLU A 48 -11.17 15.29 0.02
CA GLU A 48 -11.64 15.85 -1.26
C GLU A 48 -12.07 14.78 -2.27
N ARG A 49 -11.39 13.62 -2.24
CA ARG A 49 -11.75 12.48 -3.10
C ARG A 49 -12.91 11.67 -2.54
N ALA A 50 -13.08 11.65 -1.22
CA ALA A 50 -14.11 10.87 -0.56
C ALA A 50 -15.51 11.27 -0.99
N GLU A 51 -15.78 12.56 -1.17
CA GLU A 51 -17.08 13.03 -1.68
C GLU A 51 -17.38 12.49 -3.09
N LYS A 52 -16.40 12.58 -3.98
CA LYS A 52 -16.51 12.05 -5.35
C LYS A 52 -16.63 10.53 -5.35
N ALA A 53 -15.94 9.86 -4.43
CA ALA A 53 -15.97 8.43 -4.26
C ALA A 53 -17.35 7.94 -3.77
N LEU A 54 -17.97 8.65 -2.82
CA LEU A 54 -19.30 8.33 -2.34
C LEU A 54 -20.34 8.45 -3.47
N ALA A 55 -20.34 9.56 -4.20
CA ALA A 55 -21.24 9.76 -5.35
C ALA A 55 -21.02 8.70 -6.44
N PHE A 56 -19.79 8.23 -6.64
CA PHE A 56 -19.50 7.14 -7.56
C PHE A 56 -20.02 5.81 -7.01
N ALA A 57 -19.77 5.50 -5.74
CA ALA A 57 -20.21 4.27 -5.08
C ALA A 57 -21.74 4.11 -5.13
N GLN A 58 -22.48 5.18 -4.89
CA GLN A 58 -23.94 5.21 -4.98
C GLN A 58 -24.43 4.86 -6.38
N ARG A 59 -23.86 5.47 -7.41
CA ARG A 59 -24.26 5.20 -8.82
C ARG A 59 -23.94 3.78 -9.29
N HIS A 60 -22.97 3.10 -8.67
CA HIS A 60 -22.52 1.79 -9.08
C HIS A 60 -22.85 0.67 -8.07
N ASN A 61 -23.79 0.92 -7.15
CA ASN A 61 -24.23 -0.04 -6.13
C ASN A 61 -23.07 -0.64 -5.31
N MET A 62 -22.12 0.22 -4.91
CA MET A 62 -20.98 -0.13 -4.04
C MET A 62 -21.27 0.29 -2.59
N SER A 63 -20.37 -0.09 -1.67
CA SER A 63 -20.47 0.30 -0.27
C SER A 63 -20.47 1.81 -0.09
N GLU A 64 -21.48 2.31 0.61
CA GLU A 64 -21.62 3.72 1.03
C GLU A 64 -21.02 3.94 2.43
N ARG A 65 -20.45 2.88 3.01
CA ARG A 65 -19.81 2.96 4.32
C ARG A 65 -18.30 3.11 4.22
N TYR A 66 -17.66 2.39 3.30
CA TYR A 66 -16.21 2.38 3.18
C TYR A 66 -15.74 2.51 1.74
N ALA A 67 -14.61 3.19 1.56
CA ALA A 67 -13.84 3.17 0.32
C ALA A 67 -12.33 3.06 0.64
N LEU A 68 -11.58 2.49 -0.30
CA LEU A 68 -10.13 2.38 -0.26
C LEU A 68 -9.50 3.40 -1.21
N PHE A 69 -8.44 4.05 -0.75
CA PHE A 69 -7.65 4.99 -1.53
C PHE A 69 -6.18 4.59 -1.49
N VAL A 70 -5.50 4.57 -2.64
CA VAL A 70 -4.05 4.40 -2.71
C VAL A 70 -3.46 5.62 -3.40
N ASP A 71 -2.62 6.35 -2.66
CA ASP A 71 -1.85 7.45 -3.21
C ASP A 71 -0.42 7.02 -3.54
N TYR A 72 -0.15 6.74 -4.80
CA TYR A 72 1.19 6.39 -5.27
C TYR A 72 2.16 7.59 -5.35
N GLY A 73 1.72 8.80 -5.03
CA GLY A 73 2.58 9.95 -4.83
C GLY A 73 3.34 9.89 -3.51
N ILE A 74 2.82 9.17 -2.51
CA ILE A 74 3.46 8.95 -1.22
C ILE A 74 4.54 7.86 -1.36
N PRO A 75 5.73 8.00 -0.72
CA PRO A 75 6.77 6.98 -0.68
C PRO A 75 6.26 5.63 -0.17
N SER A 76 6.72 4.51 -0.76
CA SER A 76 6.19 3.18 -0.42
C SER A 76 6.50 2.71 1.01
N GLY A 77 7.52 3.27 1.65
CA GLY A 77 7.84 3.04 3.06
C GLY A 77 7.07 3.92 4.04
N THR A 78 6.09 4.68 3.54
CA THR A 78 5.08 5.38 4.31
C THR A 78 3.72 4.75 4.00
N PRO A 79 2.80 4.62 4.98
CA PRO A 79 1.45 4.14 4.71
C PRO A 79 0.78 5.00 3.65
N ARG A 80 0.30 4.37 2.58
CA ARG A 80 -0.29 5.07 1.42
C ARG A 80 -1.54 4.40 0.84
N LEU A 81 -2.03 3.33 1.48
CA LEU A 81 -3.40 2.85 1.34
C LEU A 81 -4.17 3.31 2.55
N PHE A 82 -5.33 3.91 2.32
CA PHE A 82 -6.22 4.45 3.33
C PHE A 82 -7.60 3.83 3.18
N LEU A 83 -8.17 3.37 4.30
CA LEU A 83 -9.58 3.01 4.41
C LEU A 83 -10.33 4.21 4.98
N TRP A 84 -11.22 4.78 4.20
CA TRP A 84 -12.10 5.87 4.59
C TRP A 84 -13.45 5.33 5.06
N ASP A 85 -13.91 5.79 6.21
CA ASP A 85 -15.28 5.58 6.71
C ASP A 85 -16.12 6.83 6.42
N PHE A 86 -17.08 6.71 5.50
CA PHE A 86 -17.94 7.83 5.09
C PHE A 86 -18.83 8.34 6.23
N ARG A 87 -19.24 7.48 7.18
CA ARG A 87 -20.07 7.88 8.32
C ARG A 87 -19.27 8.71 9.32
N ARG A 88 -18.01 8.28 9.59
CA ARG A 88 -17.12 8.97 10.50
C ARG A 88 -16.40 10.16 9.85
N LYS A 89 -16.44 10.26 8.52
CA LYS A 89 -15.65 11.20 7.73
C LYS A 89 -14.17 11.16 8.13
N ALA A 90 -13.62 9.97 8.25
CA ALA A 90 -12.27 9.77 8.77
C ALA A 90 -11.56 8.57 8.13
N ILE A 91 -10.23 8.63 8.09
CA ILE A 91 -9.37 7.49 7.80
C ILE A 91 -9.33 6.60 9.04
N VAL A 92 -9.75 5.34 8.89
CA VAL A 92 -9.81 4.37 10.00
C VAL A 92 -8.71 3.32 9.94
N VAL A 93 -8.10 3.12 8.77
CA VAL A 93 -6.92 2.25 8.58
C VAL A 93 -5.99 2.89 7.58
N SER A 94 -4.69 2.83 7.85
CA SER A 94 -3.65 3.09 6.86
C SER A 94 -2.65 1.94 6.83
N THR A 95 -2.08 1.65 5.64
CA THR A 95 -1.10 0.57 5.49
C THR A 95 -0.14 0.81 4.33
N TYR A 96 0.98 0.10 4.37
CA TYR A 96 2.01 0.15 3.34
C TYR A 96 1.56 -0.55 2.07
N VAL A 97 1.97 -0.01 0.93
CA VAL A 97 1.68 -0.58 -0.40
C VAL A 97 2.93 -0.57 -1.25
N MET A 98 3.31 -1.70 -1.82
CA MET A 98 4.31 -1.79 -2.88
C MET A 98 3.63 -1.63 -4.24
N HIS A 99 4.23 -0.88 -5.15
CA HIS A 99 3.74 -0.74 -6.52
C HIS A 99 4.34 -1.79 -7.46
N GLY A 100 3.76 -1.91 -8.66
CA GLY A 100 4.16 -2.86 -9.69
C GLY A 100 5.62 -2.68 -10.13
N SER A 101 6.30 -3.80 -10.35
CA SER A 101 7.72 -3.87 -10.72
C SER A 101 7.97 -3.85 -12.23
N GLY A 102 6.96 -3.50 -13.03
CA GLY A 102 7.05 -3.48 -14.47
C GLY A 102 8.08 -2.48 -15.02
N ARG A 103 8.43 -2.65 -16.30
CA ARG A 103 9.44 -1.82 -16.97
C ARG A 103 9.14 -0.33 -16.81
N GLY A 104 10.14 0.43 -16.41
CA GLY A 104 10.04 1.87 -16.12
C GLY A 104 9.78 2.19 -14.66
N SER A 105 9.35 1.22 -13.84
CA SER A 105 9.23 1.43 -12.40
C SER A 105 10.59 1.33 -11.71
N THR A 106 10.81 2.22 -10.75
CA THR A 106 11.90 2.15 -9.77
C THR A 106 11.31 2.13 -8.36
N GLU A 107 12.11 1.83 -7.34
CA GLU A 107 11.65 1.86 -5.95
C GLU A 107 10.99 3.21 -5.57
N LYS A 108 11.52 4.31 -6.10
CA LYS A 108 11.06 5.68 -5.84
C LYS A 108 9.92 6.12 -6.76
N THR A 109 9.95 5.68 -8.02
CA THR A 109 9.04 6.19 -9.05
C THR A 109 8.26 5.06 -9.67
N PRO A 110 6.95 4.91 -9.35
CA PRO A 110 6.09 3.97 -10.03
C PRO A 110 5.83 4.41 -11.47
N TYR A 111 5.87 3.47 -12.39
CA TYR A 111 5.33 3.61 -13.74
C TYR A 111 3.96 2.93 -13.79
N PHE A 112 3.01 3.55 -14.48
CA PHE A 112 1.62 3.07 -14.57
C PHE A 112 1.29 2.61 -15.97
N SER A 113 0.63 1.46 -16.06
CA SER A 113 0.19 0.93 -17.35
C SER A 113 -0.97 -0.03 -17.17
N ASN A 114 -1.94 0.04 -18.09
CA ASN A 114 -3.08 -0.88 -18.13
C ASN A 114 -2.90 -1.99 -19.19
N ARG A 115 -1.74 -2.02 -19.86
CA ARG A 115 -1.44 -3.06 -20.86
C ARG A 115 -1.26 -4.41 -20.17
N PRO A 116 -1.87 -5.50 -20.71
CA PRO A 116 -1.58 -6.86 -20.24
C PRO A 116 -0.09 -7.17 -20.32
N GLY A 117 0.45 -7.88 -19.32
CA GLY A 117 1.87 -8.22 -19.25
C GLY A 117 2.82 -7.08 -18.86
N SER A 118 2.32 -5.86 -18.62
CA SER A 118 3.17 -4.72 -18.24
C SER A 118 3.80 -4.82 -16.86
N GLU A 119 3.24 -5.63 -15.98
CA GLU A 119 3.63 -5.75 -14.56
C GLU A 119 3.59 -4.41 -13.78
N CYS A 120 3.00 -3.37 -14.36
CA CYS A 120 2.87 -2.04 -13.76
C CYS A 120 1.58 -1.93 -12.97
N SER A 121 1.59 -1.10 -11.93
CA SER A 121 0.36 -0.66 -11.25
C SER A 121 -0.55 0.11 -12.21
N SER A 122 -1.85 0.07 -11.95
CA SER A 122 -2.86 0.79 -12.72
C SER A 122 -3.50 1.87 -11.85
N LEU A 123 -3.72 3.05 -12.44
CA LEU A 123 -4.49 4.13 -11.80
C LEU A 123 -5.99 3.97 -12.10
N GLY A 124 -6.80 4.78 -11.41
CA GLY A 124 -8.24 4.84 -11.60
C GLY A 124 -9.04 4.13 -10.52
N ARG A 125 -10.33 3.93 -10.80
CA ARG A 125 -11.31 3.35 -9.88
C ARG A 125 -11.50 1.86 -10.17
N PHE A 126 -11.63 1.08 -9.11
CA PHE A 126 -11.79 -0.37 -9.19
C PHE A 126 -12.90 -0.81 -8.25
N LEU A 127 -13.65 -1.80 -8.66
CA LEU A 127 -14.51 -2.57 -7.79
C LEU A 127 -13.69 -3.68 -7.14
N VAL A 128 -13.69 -3.72 -5.82
CA VAL A 128 -13.06 -4.78 -5.03
C VAL A 128 -14.04 -5.94 -4.94
N THR A 129 -13.77 -7.01 -5.68
CA THR A 129 -14.65 -8.18 -5.71
C THR A 129 -14.37 -9.10 -4.52
N LYS A 130 -15.32 -9.99 -4.20
CA LYS A 130 -15.09 -11.09 -3.24
C LYS A 130 -14.42 -12.32 -3.89
N GLU A 131 -14.11 -12.25 -5.18
CA GLU A 131 -13.37 -13.32 -5.85
C GLU A 131 -11.92 -13.36 -5.39
N ARG A 132 -11.39 -14.58 -5.30
CA ARG A 132 -10.01 -14.84 -4.85
C ARG A 132 -9.09 -15.11 -6.02
N GLY A 133 -7.81 -14.81 -5.83
CA GLY A 133 -6.79 -15.27 -6.76
C GLY A 133 -6.61 -16.78 -6.69
N HIS A 134 -6.27 -17.40 -7.81
CA HIS A 134 -6.02 -18.86 -7.83
C HIS A 134 -4.87 -19.26 -6.90
N LYS A 135 -3.74 -18.56 -6.98
CA LYS A 135 -2.53 -18.85 -6.19
C LYS A 135 -2.56 -18.19 -4.81
N ILE A 136 -3.15 -17.00 -4.70
CA ILE A 136 -3.19 -16.20 -3.47
C ILE A 136 -4.62 -16.20 -2.94
N LYS A 137 -4.96 -17.16 -2.09
CA LYS A 137 -6.34 -17.33 -1.57
C LYS A 137 -6.79 -16.15 -0.70
N ARG A 138 -5.89 -15.53 0.06
CA ARG A 138 -6.19 -14.35 0.88
C ARG A 138 -5.98 -13.08 0.05
N SER A 139 -6.87 -12.87 -0.90
CA SER A 139 -6.84 -11.75 -1.85
C SER A 139 -8.25 -11.36 -2.29
N PHE A 140 -8.38 -10.17 -2.88
CA PHE A 140 -9.61 -9.67 -3.50
C PHE A 140 -9.28 -9.21 -4.92
N ARG A 141 -9.91 -9.81 -5.93
CA ARG A 141 -9.69 -9.42 -7.32
C ARG A 141 -10.26 -8.03 -7.60
N LEU A 142 -9.64 -7.32 -8.52
CA LEU A 142 -10.00 -5.96 -8.90
C LEU A 142 -10.60 -5.93 -10.30
N LYS A 143 -11.81 -5.34 -10.42
CA LYS A 143 -12.43 -5.03 -11.71
C LYS A 143 -12.30 -3.54 -11.98
N GLY A 144 -11.66 -3.15 -13.10
CA GLY A 144 -11.54 -1.75 -13.50
C GLY A 144 -12.91 -1.14 -13.83
N MET A 145 -13.13 0.08 -13.38
CA MET A 145 -14.39 0.82 -13.54
C MET A 145 -14.25 2.04 -14.44
N ASP A 146 -13.03 2.39 -14.84
CA ASP A 146 -12.74 3.45 -15.80
C ASP A 146 -12.38 2.84 -17.16
N THR A 147 -12.56 3.60 -18.25
CA THR A 147 -12.24 3.16 -19.61
C THR A 147 -10.80 2.67 -19.75
N ASP A 148 -9.86 3.33 -19.08
CA ASP A 148 -8.42 3.04 -19.20
C ASP A 148 -7.99 1.79 -18.45
N ASN A 149 -8.74 1.34 -17.42
CA ASN A 149 -8.32 0.24 -16.56
C ASN A 149 -9.17 -1.04 -16.66
N GLN A 150 -10.01 -1.16 -17.67
CA GLN A 150 -10.91 -2.31 -17.89
C GLN A 150 -10.17 -3.66 -17.99
N SER A 151 -8.90 -3.65 -18.40
CA SER A 151 -8.08 -4.86 -18.47
C SER A 151 -7.70 -5.44 -17.09
N ALA A 152 -7.93 -4.72 -15.98
CA ALA A 152 -7.47 -5.07 -14.65
C ALA A 152 -7.87 -6.50 -14.22
N PHE A 153 -9.13 -6.86 -14.42
CA PHE A 153 -9.63 -8.19 -14.07
C PHE A 153 -8.96 -9.30 -14.89
N ARG A 154 -8.83 -9.11 -16.19
CA ARG A 154 -8.13 -10.04 -17.09
C ARG A 154 -6.65 -10.16 -16.76
N ARG A 155 -6.00 -9.07 -16.33
CA ARG A 155 -4.61 -9.04 -15.86
C ARG A 155 -4.42 -9.76 -14.51
N GLY A 156 -5.50 -10.15 -13.84
CA GLY A 156 -5.44 -10.76 -12.52
C GLY A 156 -5.08 -9.80 -11.41
N LEU A 157 -5.30 -8.49 -11.58
CA LEU A 157 -4.99 -7.52 -10.53
C LEU A 157 -5.84 -7.78 -9.29
N MET A 158 -5.22 -7.67 -8.12
CA MET A 158 -5.86 -7.94 -6.84
C MET A 158 -5.24 -7.12 -5.71
N ILE A 159 -5.95 -7.03 -4.59
CA ILE A 159 -5.38 -6.65 -3.31
C ILE A 159 -4.94 -7.93 -2.62
N HIS A 160 -3.69 -8.01 -2.21
CA HIS A 160 -3.15 -9.13 -1.42
C HIS A 160 -1.99 -8.67 -0.55
N SER A 161 -1.63 -9.45 0.47
CA SER A 161 -0.47 -9.15 1.28
C SER A 161 0.77 -9.92 0.83
N ALA A 162 1.93 -9.35 1.15
CA ALA A 162 3.20 -10.03 0.99
C ALA A 162 4.14 -9.69 2.17
N ARG A 163 4.77 -10.72 2.76
CA ARG A 163 5.80 -10.54 3.80
C ARG A 163 6.99 -9.69 3.34
N TRP A 164 7.16 -9.53 2.04
CA TRP A 164 8.15 -8.62 1.48
C TRP A 164 7.89 -7.18 1.89
N VAL A 165 6.63 -6.74 1.89
CA VAL A 165 6.24 -5.40 2.35
C VAL A 165 6.58 -5.23 3.83
N ASP A 166 6.23 -6.22 4.68
CA ASP A 166 6.52 -6.19 6.11
C ASP A 166 8.02 -6.13 6.38
N ARG A 167 8.81 -6.90 5.62
CA ARG A 167 10.26 -6.95 5.77
C ARG A 167 10.95 -5.62 5.49
N TRP A 168 10.42 -4.82 4.55
CA TRP A 168 11.07 -3.63 4.06
C TRP A 168 10.34 -2.31 4.37
N CYS A 169 9.22 -2.34 5.10
CA CYS A 169 8.45 -1.14 5.45
C CYS A 169 9.22 -0.10 6.29
N TRP A 170 10.34 -0.48 6.90
CA TRP A 170 11.22 0.42 7.65
C TRP A 170 12.05 1.35 6.76
N LYS A 171 12.23 1.03 5.48
CA LYS A 171 12.88 1.89 4.49
C LYS A 171 11.92 2.98 4.02
N ASP A 172 12.44 4.09 3.51
CA ASP A 172 11.62 5.14 2.88
C ASP A 172 10.96 4.64 1.60
N TYR A 173 11.62 3.70 0.90
CA TYR A 173 11.08 3.03 -0.29
C TYR A 173 11.25 1.52 -0.16
N ILE A 174 10.14 0.79 -0.35
CA ILE A 174 10.15 -0.67 -0.36
C ILE A 174 10.79 -1.15 -1.66
N PRO A 175 11.85 -1.98 -1.61
CA PRO A 175 12.49 -2.52 -2.80
C PRO A 175 11.50 -3.26 -3.71
N LEU A 176 11.60 -3.05 -5.03
CA LEU A 176 10.74 -3.74 -5.98
C LEU A 176 10.98 -5.25 -5.97
N ASN A 177 9.90 -6.01 -6.09
CA ASN A 177 9.95 -7.48 -6.16
C ASN A 177 8.99 -7.99 -7.23
N ARG A 178 9.55 -8.50 -8.33
CA ARG A 178 8.79 -9.02 -9.47
C ARG A 178 7.97 -10.26 -9.15
N VAL A 179 8.35 -11.00 -8.11
CA VAL A 179 7.62 -12.23 -7.73
C VAL A 179 6.30 -11.89 -7.04
N CYS A 180 6.28 -10.88 -6.17
CA CYS A 180 5.10 -10.56 -5.38
C CYS A 180 4.32 -9.33 -5.86
N CYS A 181 4.81 -8.56 -6.84
CA CYS A 181 4.07 -7.41 -7.36
C CYS A 181 4.19 -7.19 -8.87
N GLN A 182 3.27 -7.79 -9.61
CA GLN A 182 3.11 -7.63 -11.06
C GLN A 182 1.92 -6.69 -11.36
N GLY A 183 1.87 -5.54 -10.68
CA GLY A 183 0.84 -4.52 -10.82
C GLY A 183 -0.28 -4.58 -9.79
N CYS A 184 -0.32 -5.59 -8.93
CA CYS A 184 -1.27 -5.71 -7.84
C CYS A 184 -1.10 -4.61 -6.78
N VAL A 185 -2.13 -4.39 -5.98
CA VAL A 185 -2.06 -3.61 -4.74
C VAL A 185 -1.54 -4.54 -3.63
N THR A 186 -0.21 -4.62 -3.53
CA THR A 186 0.46 -5.52 -2.60
C THR A 186 0.72 -4.79 -1.28
N ILE A 187 0.04 -5.21 -0.22
CA ILE A 187 0.03 -4.53 1.10
C ILE A 187 0.78 -5.33 2.17
N SER A 188 0.96 -4.72 3.35
CA SER A 188 1.48 -5.42 4.52
C SER A 188 0.52 -6.53 4.98
N THR A 189 1.04 -7.56 5.65
CA THR A 189 0.20 -8.64 6.23
C THR A 189 -0.74 -8.08 7.29
N ARG A 190 -0.25 -7.16 8.13
CA ARG A 190 -1.07 -6.48 9.13
C ARG A 190 -2.21 -5.67 8.51
N GLY A 191 -1.94 -4.95 7.40
CA GLY A 191 -3.00 -4.25 6.66
C GLY A 191 -4.07 -5.21 6.15
N MET A 192 -3.67 -6.38 5.65
CA MET A 192 -4.61 -7.42 5.23
C MET A 192 -5.39 -8.01 6.41
N ASP A 193 -4.81 -8.11 7.61
CA ASP A 193 -5.51 -8.62 8.79
C ASP A 193 -6.69 -7.71 9.17
N TYR A 194 -6.58 -6.40 8.97
CA TYR A 194 -7.68 -5.45 9.15
C TYR A 194 -8.68 -5.49 8.00
N LEU A 195 -8.20 -5.49 6.75
CA LEU A 195 -9.08 -5.38 5.59
C LEU A 195 -9.85 -6.67 5.30
N TRP A 196 -9.27 -7.84 5.60
CA TRP A 196 -9.88 -9.13 5.29
C TRP A 196 -11.26 -9.34 5.93
N PRO A 197 -11.43 -9.21 7.27
CA PRO A 197 -12.74 -9.37 7.87
C PRO A 197 -13.72 -8.28 7.42
N LEU A 198 -13.28 -7.03 7.32
CA LEU A 198 -14.10 -5.90 6.93
C LEU A 198 -14.70 -6.10 5.53
N ILE A 199 -13.87 -6.37 4.51
CA ILE A 199 -14.34 -6.54 3.13
C ILE A 199 -15.26 -7.77 2.99
N ASN A 200 -14.99 -8.83 3.75
CA ASN A 200 -15.87 -10.03 3.73
C ASN A 200 -17.22 -9.79 4.38
N GLN A 201 -17.29 -8.96 5.43
CA GLN A 201 -18.54 -8.64 6.14
C GLN A 201 -19.40 -7.63 5.39
N GLU A 202 -18.80 -6.75 4.57
CA GLU A 202 -19.57 -5.78 3.78
C GLU A 202 -20.48 -6.48 2.78
N SER A 203 -21.74 -6.05 2.73
CA SER A 203 -22.73 -6.63 1.79
C SER A 203 -22.48 -6.22 0.35
N LYS A 204 -22.07 -4.97 0.14
CA LYS A 204 -21.73 -4.39 -1.16
C LYS A 204 -20.22 -4.36 -1.39
N PRO A 205 -19.75 -4.47 -2.66
CA PRO A 205 -18.33 -4.35 -2.96
C PRO A 205 -17.81 -2.95 -2.62
N LEU A 206 -16.53 -2.87 -2.22
CA LEU A 206 -15.88 -1.59 -1.96
C LEU A 206 -15.36 -0.96 -3.25
N LEU A 207 -15.36 0.37 -3.27
CA LEU A 207 -14.56 1.14 -4.21
C LEU A 207 -13.10 1.17 -3.74
N LEU A 208 -12.16 0.88 -4.65
CA LEU A 208 -10.75 1.23 -4.52
C LEU A 208 -10.42 2.31 -5.56
N TRP A 209 -9.80 3.40 -5.12
CA TRP A 209 -9.33 4.44 -6.02
C TRP A 209 -7.81 4.61 -5.93
N ASN A 210 -7.11 4.19 -6.97
CA ASN A 210 -5.67 4.36 -7.13
C ASN A 210 -5.39 5.68 -7.85
N PHE A 211 -4.55 6.52 -7.26
CA PHE A 211 -4.15 7.79 -7.86
C PHE A 211 -2.71 8.16 -7.50
N ARG A 212 -2.20 9.23 -8.07
CA ARG A 212 -0.92 9.84 -7.73
C ARG A 212 -1.14 11.33 -7.47
N SER A 213 -0.92 11.76 -6.24
CA SER A 213 -0.93 13.18 -5.90
C SER A 213 0.29 13.88 -6.48
N ARG A 214 0.17 15.19 -6.77
CA ARG A 214 1.28 16.00 -7.30
C ARG A 214 2.27 16.47 -6.21
N ASN A 215 1.90 16.39 -4.94
CA ASN A 215 2.62 17.00 -3.81
C ASN A 215 3.73 16.11 -3.20
N ALA A 216 4.03 14.96 -3.76
CA ALA A 216 5.02 14.02 -3.21
C ALA A 216 6.43 14.19 -3.80
N ALA A 217 6.76 15.39 -4.31
CA ALA A 217 8.10 15.75 -4.75
C ALA A 217 8.58 16.98 -3.96
N LYS A 218 8.90 16.78 -2.68
CA LYS A 218 9.81 17.61 -1.91
C LYS A 218 10.84 16.75 -1.21
#